data_1d36045f2174148e0ff38e101cd8699a
#
_entry.id   1d36045f2174148e0ff38e101cd8699a
#
_cell.length_a   1.000
_cell.length_b   1.000
_cell.length_c   1.000
_cell.angle_alpha   90.00
_cell.angle_beta   90.00
_cell.angle_gamma   90.00
#
_symmetry.space_group_name_H-M   'P 1'
#
loop_
_entity.id
_entity.type
_entity.pdbx_description
1 polymer ?
#
loop_
_entity_poly.entity_id
_entity_poly.type
_entity_poly.pdbx_seq_one_letter_code
_entity_poly.pdbx_strand_id
1 'polypeptide(L)'
;MSYDILVFDPASVPRDIEPFLAWTEGLGYGGAGLDLDDPENGTFALRSWFSDFAESFPPVNGPLADADDGTTTYRCGPSFTMALCPDGEANKAVEAGRNLARKHGVGFFDPNTDDDPIYPAEQP
;
A
#
# COMPACT_ATOMS: atom_id res chain seq x y z
N MET A 1 1.12 -15.05 -9.94
CA MET A 1 1.47 -14.48 -8.63
C MET A 1 1.56 -12.98 -8.72
N SER A 2 1.43 -12.30 -7.60
CA SER A 2 1.52 -10.84 -7.57
C SER A 2 2.80 -10.39 -6.87
N TYR A 3 3.21 -9.17 -7.17
CA TYR A 3 4.30 -8.49 -6.46
C TYR A 3 3.65 -7.46 -5.55
N ASP A 4 3.66 -7.73 -4.25
CA ASP A 4 2.93 -6.92 -3.29
C ASP A 4 3.79 -5.81 -2.71
N ILE A 5 3.25 -4.59 -2.63
CA ILE A 5 3.89 -3.48 -1.95
C ILE A 5 2.91 -2.92 -0.92
N LEU A 6 3.45 -2.28 0.11
CA LEU A 6 2.67 -1.77 1.22
C LEU A 6 3.04 -0.32 1.51
N VAL A 7 2.03 0.55 1.63
CA VAL A 7 2.22 1.89 2.18
C VAL A 7 1.40 2.00 3.45
N PHE A 8 1.84 2.83 4.38
CA PHE A 8 1.23 2.89 5.71
C PHE A 8 1.30 4.27 6.32
N ASP A 9 0.38 4.52 7.27
CA ASP A 9 0.40 5.74 8.06
C ASP A 9 1.48 5.60 9.14
N PRO A 10 2.57 6.38 9.05
CA PRO A 10 3.70 6.20 9.97
C PRO A 10 3.36 6.51 11.43
N ALA A 11 2.29 7.26 11.68
CA ALA A 11 1.87 7.58 13.04
C ALA A 11 1.10 6.43 13.71
N SER A 12 0.61 5.47 12.92
CA SER A 12 -0.27 4.40 13.41
C SER A 12 0.40 3.03 13.47
N VAL A 13 1.66 2.91 13.03
CA VAL A 13 2.33 1.61 12.95
C VAL A 13 3.56 1.59 13.84
N PRO A 14 4.01 0.39 14.29
CA PRO A 14 5.23 0.28 15.08
C PRO A 14 6.45 0.72 14.28
N ARG A 15 7.42 1.37 14.95
CA ARG A 15 8.65 1.79 14.30
C ARG A 15 9.77 0.76 14.42
N ASP A 16 9.71 -0.12 15.42
CA ASP A 16 10.70 -1.18 15.58
C ASP A 16 10.38 -2.32 14.62
N ILE A 17 11.42 -2.95 14.07
CA ILE A 17 11.25 -3.91 12.98
C ILE A 17 10.44 -5.14 13.40
N GLU A 18 10.67 -5.70 14.56
CA GLU A 18 9.93 -6.91 14.97
C GLU A 18 8.45 -6.64 15.18
N PRO A 19 8.04 -5.60 15.94
CA PRO A 19 6.62 -5.26 16.04
C PRO A 19 6.01 -4.86 14.69
N PHE A 20 6.78 -4.19 13.82
CA PHE A 20 6.30 -3.83 12.49
C PHE A 20 5.96 -5.07 11.67
N LEU A 21 6.87 -6.05 11.65
CA LEU A 21 6.63 -7.28 10.89
C LEU A 21 5.44 -8.07 11.44
N ALA A 22 5.29 -8.10 12.77
CA ALA A 22 4.13 -8.73 13.39
C ALA A 22 2.84 -8.02 12.98
N TRP A 23 2.87 -6.69 12.88
CA TRP A 23 1.72 -5.91 12.43
C TRP A 23 1.35 -6.26 10.98
N THR A 24 2.34 -6.39 10.08
CA THR A 24 2.07 -6.72 8.69
C THR A 24 1.42 -8.09 8.54
N GLU A 25 1.76 -9.03 9.39
CA GLU A 25 1.18 -10.38 9.34
C GLU A 25 -0.31 -10.40 9.64
N GLY A 26 -0.81 -9.38 10.36
CA GLY A 26 -2.23 -9.28 10.70
C GLY A 26 -3.08 -8.54 9.68
N LEU A 27 -2.49 -7.95 8.66
CA LEU A 27 -3.23 -7.08 7.74
C LEU A 27 -4.27 -7.81 6.89
N GLY A 28 -4.02 -9.06 6.58
CA GLY A 28 -4.92 -9.85 5.75
C GLY A 28 -6.26 -10.17 6.41
N TYR A 29 -6.35 -9.98 7.72
CA TYR A 29 -7.56 -10.31 8.48
C TYR A 29 -8.46 -9.10 8.72
N GLY A 30 -7.96 -7.87 8.53
CA GLY A 30 -8.73 -6.63 8.68
C GLY A 30 -9.35 -6.49 10.06
N GLY A 31 -10.16 -5.46 10.21
CA GLY A 31 -11.03 -5.33 11.36
C GLY A 31 -12.38 -5.97 11.04
N ALA A 32 -13.07 -6.48 12.06
CA ALA A 32 -14.39 -7.07 11.86
C ALA A 32 -15.32 -6.05 11.21
N GLY A 33 -15.95 -6.43 10.09
CA GLY A 33 -16.89 -5.57 9.38
C GLY A 33 -16.28 -4.53 8.47
N LEU A 34 -14.95 -4.49 8.35
CA LEU A 34 -14.28 -3.51 7.49
C LEU A 34 -14.12 -4.07 6.07
N ASP A 35 -14.56 -3.29 5.09
CA ASP A 35 -14.42 -3.64 3.67
C ASP A 35 -13.06 -3.14 3.17
N LEU A 36 -12.10 -4.05 3.05
CA LEU A 36 -10.75 -3.70 2.62
C LEU A 36 -10.64 -3.31 1.13
N ASP A 37 -11.71 -3.46 0.38
CA ASP A 37 -11.75 -3.03 -1.03
C ASP A 37 -11.97 -1.53 -1.18
N ASP A 38 -12.31 -0.83 -0.10
CA ASP A 38 -12.69 0.58 -0.16
C ASP A 38 -11.52 1.49 0.25
N PRO A 39 -10.93 2.26 -0.69
CA PRO A 39 -9.82 3.17 -0.36
C PRO A 39 -10.21 4.29 0.60
N GLU A 40 -11.50 4.57 0.79
CA GLU A 40 -11.96 5.56 1.75
C GLU A 40 -11.66 5.17 3.21
N ASN A 41 -11.30 3.91 3.47
CA ASN A 41 -10.88 3.48 4.81
C ASN A 41 -9.63 4.20 5.29
N GLY A 42 -8.74 4.59 4.38
CA GLY A 42 -7.44 5.16 4.74
C GLY A 42 -7.48 6.63 5.10
N THR A 43 -6.34 7.12 5.60
CA THR A 43 -6.14 8.54 5.85
C THR A 43 -6.17 9.32 4.53
N PHE A 44 -6.24 10.65 4.62
CA PHE A 44 -6.17 11.49 3.43
C PHE A 44 -4.88 11.20 2.63
N ALA A 45 -3.75 11.05 3.32
CA ALA A 45 -2.47 10.78 2.66
C ALA A 45 -2.48 9.42 1.93
N LEU A 46 -3.04 8.39 2.56
CA LEU A 46 -3.15 7.06 1.95
C LEU A 46 -4.09 7.09 0.74
N ARG A 47 -5.21 7.79 0.84
CA ARG A 47 -6.15 7.93 -0.28
C ARG A 47 -5.50 8.68 -1.45
N SER A 48 -4.70 9.70 -1.15
CA SER A 48 -3.97 10.47 -2.17
C SER A 48 -2.93 9.61 -2.86
N TRP A 49 -2.19 8.80 -2.09
CA TRP A 49 -1.24 7.84 -2.66
C TRP A 49 -1.96 6.86 -3.60
N PHE A 50 -3.08 6.30 -3.14
CA PHE A 50 -3.87 5.36 -3.95
C PHE A 50 -4.31 6.01 -5.26
N SER A 51 -4.84 7.21 -5.20
CA SER A 51 -5.35 7.92 -6.38
C SER A 51 -4.25 8.11 -7.44
N ASP A 52 -3.06 8.50 -7.02
CA ASP A 52 -1.94 8.69 -7.94
C ASP A 52 -1.39 7.36 -8.45
N PHE A 53 -1.23 6.38 -7.57
CA PHE A 53 -0.69 5.08 -7.95
C PHE A 53 -1.62 4.34 -8.92
N ALA A 54 -2.92 4.46 -8.71
CA ALA A 54 -3.94 3.81 -9.53
C ALA A 54 -3.95 4.30 -10.97
N GLU A 55 -3.37 5.47 -11.26
CA GLU A 55 -3.26 5.96 -12.63
C GLU A 55 -2.37 5.04 -13.48
N SER A 56 -1.34 4.45 -12.87
CA SER A 56 -0.45 3.50 -13.54
C SER A 56 -0.82 2.04 -13.27
N PHE A 57 -1.53 1.78 -12.18
CA PHE A 57 -1.93 0.45 -11.76
C PHE A 57 -3.43 0.44 -11.42
N PRO A 58 -4.29 0.47 -12.47
CA PRO A 58 -5.74 0.55 -12.24
C PRO A 58 -6.27 -0.62 -11.42
N PRO A 59 -7.20 -0.38 -10.48
CA PRO A 59 -7.71 -1.43 -9.60
C PRO A 59 -8.65 -2.39 -10.32
N VAL A 60 -8.61 -3.66 -9.90
CA VAL A 60 -9.56 -4.68 -10.36
C VAL A 60 -10.71 -4.86 -9.36
N ASN A 61 -10.58 -4.29 -8.16
CA ASN A 61 -11.56 -4.46 -7.08
C ASN A 61 -11.96 -3.11 -6.48
N GLY A 62 -13.03 -3.12 -5.70
CA GLY A 62 -13.52 -1.94 -4.99
C GLY A 62 -14.36 -1.01 -5.85
N PRO A 63 -14.78 0.14 -5.26
CA PRO A 63 -15.69 1.06 -5.93
C PRO A 63 -15.10 1.77 -7.15
N LEU A 64 -13.77 1.79 -7.26
CA LEU A 64 -13.08 2.43 -8.38
C LEU A 64 -12.51 1.42 -9.36
N ALA A 65 -12.97 0.17 -9.32
CA ALA A 65 -12.49 -0.90 -10.19
C ALA A 65 -12.68 -0.53 -11.67
N ASP A 66 -11.59 -0.77 -12.44
CA ASP A 66 -11.61 -0.57 -13.88
C ASP A 66 -11.88 -1.91 -14.55
N ALA A 67 -13.05 -2.06 -15.16
CA ALA A 67 -13.50 -3.32 -15.75
C ALA A 67 -12.65 -3.74 -16.96
N ASP A 68 -12.06 -2.76 -17.66
CA ASP A 68 -11.33 -3.03 -18.90
C ASP A 68 -9.81 -3.06 -18.70
N ASP A 69 -9.29 -2.13 -17.90
CA ASP A 69 -7.84 -1.93 -17.75
C ASP A 69 -7.29 -2.28 -16.37
N GLY A 70 -8.12 -2.81 -15.47
CA GLY A 70 -7.68 -3.17 -14.13
C GLY A 70 -6.59 -4.22 -14.15
N THR A 71 -5.53 -4.00 -13.38
CA THR A 71 -4.37 -4.89 -13.30
C THR A 71 -3.98 -5.23 -11.86
N THR A 72 -4.46 -4.47 -10.88
CA THR A 72 -3.92 -4.50 -9.52
C THR A 72 -5.03 -4.65 -8.51
N THR A 73 -4.85 -5.57 -7.57
CA THR A 73 -5.76 -5.74 -6.44
C THR A 73 -5.28 -4.90 -5.28
N TYR A 74 -6.18 -4.15 -4.66
CA TYR A 74 -5.85 -3.31 -3.51
C TYR A 74 -6.54 -3.80 -2.25
N ARG A 75 -5.84 -3.65 -1.11
CA ARG A 75 -6.41 -3.86 0.22
C ARG A 75 -6.18 -2.58 1.01
N CYS A 76 -7.26 -1.94 1.40
CA CYS A 76 -7.22 -0.60 1.99
C CYS A 76 -7.80 -0.63 3.40
N GLY A 77 -6.93 -0.46 4.39
CA GLY A 77 -7.33 -0.35 5.79
C GLY A 77 -7.14 1.06 6.32
N PRO A 78 -7.48 1.30 7.60
CA PRO A 78 -7.37 2.64 8.18
C PRO A 78 -5.93 3.16 8.26
N SER A 79 -4.95 2.25 8.36
CA SER A 79 -3.55 2.62 8.55
C SER A 79 -2.63 2.13 7.44
N PHE A 80 -3.17 1.51 6.41
CA PHE A 80 -2.33 0.96 5.34
C PHE A 80 -3.09 0.86 4.01
N THR A 81 -2.31 0.79 2.92
CA THR A 81 -2.81 0.38 1.61
C THR A 81 -1.82 -0.62 1.03
N MET A 82 -2.30 -1.79 0.67
CA MET A 82 -1.49 -2.82 0.03
C MET A 82 -1.91 -2.94 -1.43
N ALA A 83 -0.92 -2.95 -2.33
CA ALA A 83 -1.15 -3.11 -3.76
C ALA A 83 -0.53 -4.43 -4.21
N LEU A 84 -1.35 -5.31 -4.77
CA LEU A 84 -0.94 -6.60 -5.32
C LEU A 84 -0.80 -6.40 -6.83
N CYS A 85 0.43 -6.09 -7.26
CA CYS A 85 0.73 -5.67 -8.63
C CYS A 85 1.13 -6.85 -9.51
N PRO A 86 1.02 -6.73 -10.84
CA PRO A 86 1.51 -7.80 -11.74
C PRO A 86 3.00 -8.04 -11.56
N ASP A 87 3.42 -9.31 -11.55
CA ASP A 87 4.84 -9.68 -11.38
C ASP A 87 5.73 -9.01 -12.41
N GLY A 88 5.29 -8.92 -13.66
CA GLY A 88 6.07 -8.33 -14.73
C GLY A 88 6.27 -6.83 -14.59
N GLU A 89 5.56 -6.18 -13.67
CA GLU A 89 5.63 -4.74 -13.42
C GLU A 89 6.30 -4.42 -12.07
N ALA A 90 6.99 -5.39 -11.46
CA ALA A 90 7.53 -5.24 -10.10
C ALA A 90 8.43 -4.01 -9.95
N ASN A 91 9.38 -3.80 -10.86
CA ASN A 91 10.29 -2.65 -10.75
C ASN A 91 9.56 -1.32 -10.87
N LYS A 92 8.60 -1.26 -11.78
CA LYS A 92 7.78 -0.06 -11.97
C LYS A 92 6.92 0.22 -10.74
N ALA A 93 6.34 -0.84 -10.15
CA ALA A 93 5.52 -0.72 -8.96
C ALA A 93 6.32 -0.20 -7.77
N VAL A 94 7.51 -0.76 -7.53
CA VAL A 94 8.37 -0.34 -6.43
C VAL A 94 8.79 1.12 -6.59
N GLU A 95 9.25 1.49 -7.78
CA GLU A 95 9.70 2.85 -8.05
C GLU A 95 8.57 3.87 -7.86
N ALA A 96 7.42 3.61 -8.49
CA ALA A 96 6.27 4.50 -8.40
C ALA A 96 5.73 4.56 -6.97
N GLY A 97 5.59 3.39 -6.32
CA GLY A 97 5.05 3.32 -4.97
C GLY A 97 5.91 4.08 -3.97
N ARG A 98 7.22 3.93 -4.06
CA ARG A 98 8.16 4.60 -3.17
C ARG A 98 8.19 6.11 -3.40
N ASN A 99 8.22 6.53 -4.67
CA ASN A 99 8.25 7.96 -5.00
C ASN A 99 6.96 8.67 -4.55
N LEU A 100 5.81 8.02 -4.76
CA LEU A 100 4.53 8.56 -4.33
C LEU A 100 4.39 8.55 -2.80
N ALA A 101 4.96 7.55 -2.13
CA ALA A 101 4.96 7.52 -0.67
C ALA A 101 5.70 8.73 -0.11
N ARG A 102 6.84 9.06 -0.69
CA ARG A 102 7.60 10.26 -0.32
C ARG A 102 6.77 11.52 -0.56
N LYS A 103 6.12 11.61 -1.71
CA LYS A 103 5.29 12.76 -2.08
C LYS A 103 4.17 13.01 -1.09
N HIS A 104 3.51 11.93 -0.66
CA HIS A 104 2.32 12.04 0.19
C HIS A 104 2.60 11.86 1.69
N GLY A 105 3.84 11.63 2.07
CA GLY A 105 4.21 11.53 3.48
C GLY A 105 3.74 10.27 4.18
N VAL A 106 3.67 9.15 3.43
CA VAL A 106 3.35 7.83 4.00
C VAL A 106 4.60 6.95 3.97
N GLY A 107 4.60 5.89 4.79
CA GLY A 107 5.69 4.94 4.80
C GLY A 107 5.58 3.95 3.64
N PHE A 108 6.70 3.34 3.29
CA PHE A 108 6.76 2.35 2.20
C PHE A 108 7.49 1.10 2.68
N PHE A 109 6.94 -0.06 2.36
CA PHE A 109 7.56 -1.35 2.69
C PHE A 109 7.38 -2.32 1.52
N ASP A 110 8.49 -2.96 1.14
CA ASP A 110 8.49 -4.02 0.13
C ASP A 110 8.70 -5.36 0.83
N PRO A 111 7.64 -6.16 1.07
CA PRO A 111 7.77 -7.43 1.77
C PRO A 111 8.48 -8.53 0.98
N ASN A 112 8.78 -8.29 -0.31
CA ASN A 112 9.43 -9.28 -1.17
C ASN A 112 10.96 -9.25 -1.05
N THR A 113 11.50 -8.27 -0.34
CA THR A 113 12.94 -8.11 -0.12
C THR A 113 13.24 -8.11 1.38
N ASP A 114 14.52 -8.07 1.73
CA ASP A 114 14.96 -7.95 3.12
C ASP A 114 15.11 -6.49 3.56
N ASP A 115 14.73 -5.54 2.71
CA ASP A 115 14.85 -4.12 3.03
C ASP A 115 13.91 -3.72 4.16
N ASP A 116 14.38 -2.81 5.02
CA ASP A 116 13.58 -2.28 6.11
C ASP A 116 12.50 -1.33 5.57
N PRO A 117 11.39 -1.15 6.32
CA PRO A 117 10.40 -0.14 5.95
C PRO A 117 11.00 1.27 5.96
N ILE A 118 10.53 2.11 5.06
CA ILE A 118 10.99 3.49 4.92
C ILE A 118 9.92 4.41 5.50
N TYR A 119 10.30 5.20 6.50
CA TYR A 119 9.40 6.16 7.14
C TYR A 119 9.62 7.55 6.56
N PRO A 120 8.55 8.35 6.38
CA PRO A 120 8.68 9.69 5.77
C PRO A 120 9.66 10.61 6.48
N ALA A 121 9.73 10.51 7.81
CA ALA A 121 10.64 11.35 8.61
C ALA A 121 12.12 11.06 8.34
N GLU A 122 12.43 9.93 7.71
CA GLU A 122 13.80 9.52 7.38
C GLU A 122 14.18 9.90 5.95
N GLN A 123 13.27 10.52 5.22
CA GLN A 123 13.48 10.93 3.84
C GLN A 123 13.86 12.41 3.82
N PRO A 124 15.03 12.76 3.29
CA PRO A 124 15.45 14.17 3.19
C PRO A 124 14.58 14.97 2.24
#